data_6c1925f5cc4b838fd030a79fdcf14703
#
_entry.id   6c1925f5cc4b838fd030a79fdcf14703
#
_cell.length_a   1.000
_cell.length_b   1.000
_cell.length_c   1.000
_cell.angle_alpha   90.00
_cell.angle_beta   90.00
_cell.angle_gamma   90.00
#
_symmetry.space_group_name_H-M   'P 1'
#
loop_
_entity.id
_entity.type
_entity.pdbx_description
1 polymer ?
#
loop_
_entity_poly.entity_id
_entity_poly.type
_entity_poly.pdbx_seq_one_letter_code
_entity_poly.pdbx_strand_id
1 'polypeptide(L)'
;ALPIYLTKVFEKISTLTIDSYVDKVITEPLLPNIPTPGTVASEKHYADIDTDEMVLSNGVRVVLKSTDFKNDEIIFKAFSPGGFSVFSDEDLMTGKMAANIMDYSGLGNFSVIDLQKLLAGKQASTTPYINSLYEGLRGSASPNDLELLFQMIHLQFTASRQDAEAFASLMTQFRSQLENKSLS
;
A
#
# COMPACT_ATOMS: atom_id res chain seq x y z
N ALA A 1 0.49 14.72 -41.90
CA ALA A 1 0.42 15.75 -40.83
C ALA A 1 1.23 15.35 -39.56
N LEU A 2 1.15 14.06 -39.13
CA LEU A 2 1.83 13.57 -37.93
C LEU A 2 3.38 13.69 -37.99
N PRO A 3 4.07 13.31 -39.10
CA PRO A 3 5.51 13.43 -39.20
C PRO A 3 6.02 14.87 -39.06
N ILE A 4 5.33 15.83 -39.67
CA ILE A 4 5.71 17.25 -39.59
C ILE A 4 5.56 17.80 -38.18
N TYR A 5 4.55 17.33 -37.43
CA TYR A 5 4.35 17.74 -36.05
C TYR A 5 5.47 17.19 -35.13
N LEU A 6 5.85 15.93 -35.32
CA LEU A 6 6.94 15.28 -34.60
C LEU A 6 8.29 15.98 -34.87
N THR A 7 8.58 16.31 -36.13
CA THR A 7 9.81 17.05 -36.50
C THR A 7 9.88 18.41 -35.79
N LYS A 8 8.79 19.19 -35.81
CA LYS A 8 8.72 20.49 -35.13
C LYS A 8 8.89 20.37 -33.60
N VAL A 9 8.32 19.33 -32.98
CA VAL A 9 8.50 19.07 -31.56
C VAL A 9 9.95 18.71 -31.27
N PHE A 10 10.57 17.89 -32.10
CA PHE A 10 11.98 17.51 -31.95
C PHE A 10 12.93 18.71 -32.10
N GLU A 11 12.72 19.55 -33.10
CA GLU A 11 13.47 20.79 -33.30
C GLU A 11 13.32 21.74 -32.12
N LYS A 12 12.11 21.89 -31.59
CA LYS A 12 11.87 22.71 -30.40
C LYS A 12 12.59 22.16 -29.16
N ILE A 13 12.55 20.85 -28.94
CA ILE A 13 13.23 20.22 -27.78
C ILE A 13 14.76 20.34 -27.91
N SER A 14 15.31 20.18 -29.11
CA SER A 14 16.76 20.27 -29.34
C SER A 14 17.34 21.67 -29.08
N THR A 15 16.51 22.71 -29.08
CA THR A 15 16.89 24.09 -28.78
C THR A 15 16.64 24.50 -27.34
N LEU A 16 15.97 23.68 -26.54
CA LEU A 16 15.70 23.94 -25.12
C LEU A 16 16.95 23.59 -24.28
N THR A 17 17.37 24.51 -23.45
CA THR A 17 18.29 24.20 -22.36
C THR A 17 17.48 23.46 -21.29
N ILE A 18 17.74 22.17 -21.13
CA ILE A 18 17.10 21.34 -20.11
C ILE A 18 18.06 21.28 -18.93
N ASP A 19 17.63 21.76 -17.77
CA ASP A 19 18.38 21.61 -16.54
C ASP A 19 18.56 20.12 -16.21
N SER A 20 19.72 19.79 -15.66
CA SER A 20 19.97 18.43 -15.21
C SER A 20 18.94 18.02 -14.16
N TYR A 21 18.37 16.81 -14.32
CA TYR A 21 17.49 16.26 -13.30
C TYR A 21 18.25 16.12 -11.98
N VAL A 22 17.74 16.77 -10.94
CA VAL A 22 18.24 16.62 -9.57
C VAL A 22 17.33 15.64 -8.86
N ASP A 23 17.85 14.45 -8.54
CA ASP A 23 17.09 13.46 -7.80
C ASP A 23 16.85 13.93 -6.36
N LYS A 24 15.58 13.98 -5.96
CA LYS A 24 15.22 14.28 -4.58
C LYS A 24 15.51 13.05 -3.71
N VAL A 25 16.59 13.15 -2.93
CA VAL A 25 16.88 12.12 -1.92
C VAL A 25 15.87 12.26 -0.78
N ILE A 26 15.19 11.18 -0.45
CA ILE A 26 14.29 11.11 0.69
C ILE A 26 15.12 10.79 1.93
N THR A 27 15.25 11.75 2.84
CA THR A 27 15.99 11.61 4.11
C THR A 27 15.08 11.52 5.33
N GLU A 28 13.79 11.83 5.14
CA GLU A 28 12.81 11.77 6.21
C GLU A 28 12.49 10.31 6.55
N PRO A 29 12.39 9.95 7.85
CA PRO A 29 11.96 8.63 8.25
C PRO A 29 10.49 8.42 7.88
N LEU A 30 10.11 7.17 7.56
CA LEU A 30 8.74 6.82 7.20
C LEU A 30 7.76 7.18 8.33
N LEU A 31 8.14 6.90 9.57
CA LEU A 31 7.39 7.22 10.78
C LEU A 31 8.27 8.06 11.73
N PRO A 32 8.15 9.40 11.73
CA PRO A 32 9.00 10.25 12.55
C PRO A 32 8.71 10.12 14.06
N ASN A 33 7.48 9.81 14.44
CA ASN A 33 7.04 9.65 15.82
C ASN A 33 6.57 8.21 16.06
N ILE A 34 7.39 7.44 16.76
CA ILE A 34 7.03 6.06 17.12
C ILE A 34 5.88 6.11 18.14
N PRO A 35 4.76 5.40 17.90
CA PRO A 35 3.63 5.37 18.84
C PRO A 35 4.02 4.71 20.16
N THR A 36 3.34 5.09 21.23
CA THR A 36 3.50 4.43 22.52
C THR A 36 3.11 2.95 22.39
N PRO A 37 3.96 2.01 22.82
CA PRO A 37 3.63 0.60 22.75
C PRO A 37 2.37 0.25 23.53
N GLY A 38 1.53 -0.61 22.96
CA GLY A 38 0.43 -1.25 23.66
C GLY A 38 0.93 -2.35 24.60
N THR A 39 0.01 -2.92 25.37
CA THR A 39 0.30 -4.06 26.25
C THR A 39 -0.45 -5.30 25.78
N VAL A 40 0.08 -6.47 26.11
CA VAL A 40 -0.59 -7.74 25.91
C VAL A 40 -1.51 -8.01 27.11
N ALA A 41 -2.80 -8.19 26.83
CA ALA A 41 -3.81 -8.47 27.87
C ALA A 41 -3.89 -9.96 28.22
N SER A 42 -3.71 -10.84 27.21
CA SER A 42 -3.66 -12.29 27.43
C SER A 42 -2.86 -12.98 26.33
N GLU A 43 -2.31 -14.16 26.68
CA GLU A 43 -1.56 -15.03 25.77
C GLU A 43 -2.08 -16.46 25.92
N LYS A 44 -2.09 -17.21 24.80
CA LYS A 44 -2.46 -18.62 24.78
C LYS A 44 -1.66 -19.35 23.71
N HIS A 45 -1.04 -20.47 24.09
CA HIS A 45 -0.40 -21.38 23.16
C HIS A 45 -1.30 -22.56 22.79
N TYR A 46 -1.42 -22.87 21.52
CA TYR A 46 -2.16 -24.01 20.98
C TYR A 46 -1.17 -25.08 20.53
N ALA A 47 -0.88 -26.03 21.42
CA ALA A 47 0.14 -27.05 21.20
C ALA A 47 -0.15 -27.97 20.00
N ASP A 48 -1.41 -28.27 19.72
CA ASP A 48 -1.80 -29.15 18.62
C ASP A 48 -1.42 -28.61 17.23
N ILE A 49 -1.32 -27.31 17.11
CA ILE A 49 -0.99 -26.62 15.85
C ILE A 49 0.26 -25.74 15.96
N ASP A 50 0.94 -25.78 17.11
CA ASP A 50 2.13 -24.98 17.42
C ASP A 50 1.95 -23.51 17.04
N THR A 51 0.99 -22.85 17.70
CA THR A 51 0.55 -21.49 17.35
C THR A 51 0.29 -20.69 18.62
N ASP A 52 0.79 -19.47 18.67
CA ASP A 52 0.59 -18.53 19.77
C ASP A 52 -0.50 -17.51 19.41
N GLU A 53 -1.40 -17.26 20.33
CA GLU A 53 -2.41 -16.20 20.24
C GLU A 53 -2.20 -15.20 21.36
N MET A 54 -2.17 -13.92 21.00
CA MET A 54 -2.14 -12.80 21.93
C MET A 54 -3.34 -11.90 21.71
N VAL A 55 -3.92 -11.40 22.78
CA VAL A 55 -4.91 -10.32 22.74
C VAL A 55 -4.25 -9.05 23.28
N LEU A 56 -4.23 -8.00 22.48
CA LEU A 56 -3.68 -6.71 22.87
C LEU A 56 -4.68 -5.90 23.69
N SER A 57 -4.19 -4.92 24.46
CA SER A 57 -5.04 -4.06 25.31
C SER A 57 -6.12 -3.29 24.57
N ASN A 58 -5.98 -3.10 23.26
CA ASN A 58 -6.99 -2.48 22.39
C ASN A 58 -8.00 -3.50 21.78
N GLY A 59 -7.91 -4.78 22.19
CA GLY A 59 -8.78 -5.85 21.70
C GLY A 59 -8.32 -6.52 20.40
N VAL A 60 -7.25 -6.08 19.78
CA VAL A 60 -6.70 -6.75 18.58
C VAL A 60 -6.16 -8.12 18.97
N ARG A 61 -6.58 -9.14 18.22
CA ARG A 61 -6.08 -10.51 18.36
C ARG A 61 -4.97 -10.74 17.34
N VAL A 62 -3.82 -11.17 17.83
CA VAL A 62 -2.62 -11.49 17.04
C VAL A 62 -2.38 -12.99 17.13
N VAL A 63 -2.23 -13.64 16.00
CA VAL A 63 -1.91 -15.07 15.90
C VAL A 63 -0.55 -15.23 15.24
N LEU A 64 0.36 -15.89 15.89
CA LEU A 64 1.73 -16.13 15.44
C LEU A 64 1.96 -17.61 15.22
N LYS A 65 2.46 -17.93 14.02
CA LYS A 65 2.90 -19.29 13.71
C LYS A 65 4.30 -19.25 13.10
N SER A 66 5.25 -19.89 13.80
CA SER A 66 6.58 -20.14 13.24
C SER A 66 6.53 -21.27 12.24
N THR A 67 7.22 -21.12 11.12
CA THR A 67 7.35 -22.15 10.08
C THR A 67 8.77 -22.20 9.54
N ASP A 68 9.19 -23.33 9.02
CA ASP A 68 10.49 -23.57 8.40
C ASP A 68 10.45 -23.53 6.85
N PHE A 69 9.32 -23.08 6.27
CA PHE A 69 9.16 -23.02 4.81
C PHE A 69 10.10 -22.03 4.14
N LYS A 70 10.34 -20.89 4.81
CA LYS A 70 11.22 -19.83 4.33
C LYS A 70 11.74 -19.01 5.52
N ASN A 71 13.05 -19.06 5.74
CA ASN A 71 13.67 -18.46 6.92
C ASN A 71 13.85 -16.93 6.86
N ASP A 72 13.76 -16.35 5.67
CA ASP A 72 14.01 -14.93 5.41
C ASP A 72 12.74 -14.13 5.09
N GLU A 73 11.56 -14.70 5.35
CA GLU A 73 10.28 -14.05 5.07
C GLU A 73 9.32 -14.19 6.24
N ILE A 74 8.68 -13.06 6.57
CA ILE A 74 7.54 -12.98 7.48
C ILE A 74 6.33 -12.56 6.64
N ILE A 75 5.28 -13.38 6.66
CA ILE A 75 4.01 -13.09 5.99
C ILE A 75 3.04 -12.51 7.02
N PHE A 76 2.43 -11.39 6.67
CA PHE A 76 1.45 -10.68 7.47
C PHE A 76 0.09 -10.68 6.79
N LYS A 77 -0.95 -10.91 7.58
CA LYS A 77 -2.35 -10.72 7.17
C LYS A 77 -3.19 -10.22 8.34
N ALA A 78 -3.82 -9.07 8.18
CA ALA A 78 -4.87 -8.59 9.07
C ALA A 78 -6.21 -8.59 8.35
N PHE A 79 -7.29 -8.87 9.08
CA PHE A 79 -8.64 -8.82 8.51
C PHE A 79 -9.68 -8.48 9.58
N SER A 80 -10.75 -7.84 9.12
CA SER A 80 -11.96 -7.56 9.87
C SER A 80 -13.17 -8.06 9.07
N PRO A 81 -14.21 -8.59 9.71
CA PRO A 81 -15.48 -8.88 9.03
C PRO A 81 -16.13 -7.59 8.54
N GLY A 82 -16.74 -7.66 7.35
CA GLY A 82 -17.38 -6.52 6.70
C GLY A 82 -17.29 -6.65 5.18
N GLY A 83 -16.26 -6.06 4.60
CA GLY A 83 -16.04 -6.08 3.16
C GLY A 83 -17.19 -5.44 2.38
N PHE A 84 -17.45 -5.91 1.16
CA PHE A 84 -18.54 -5.37 0.33
C PHE A 84 -19.93 -5.69 0.87
N SER A 85 -20.07 -6.65 1.79
CA SER A 85 -21.37 -7.04 2.33
C SER A 85 -22.06 -5.97 3.17
N VAL A 86 -21.30 -4.97 3.63
CA VAL A 86 -21.81 -3.86 4.45
C VAL A 86 -22.09 -2.60 3.64
N PHE A 87 -21.75 -2.56 2.34
CA PHE A 87 -22.02 -1.41 1.48
C PHE A 87 -23.45 -1.43 0.95
N SER A 88 -24.03 -0.24 0.74
CA SER A 88 -25.22 -0.07 -0.06
C SER A 88 -24.93 -0.37 -1.55
N ASP A 89 -25.96 -0.65 -2.34
CA ASP A 89 -25.81 -0.82 -3.79
C ASP A 89 -25.21 0.44 -4.45
N GLU A 90 -25.51 1.62 -3.92
CA GLU A 90 -25.00 2.91 -4.39
C GLU A 90 -23.50 3.04 -4.14
N ASP A 91 -23.01 2.57 -2.99
CA ASP A 91 -21.61 2.71 -2.57
C ASP A 91 -20.73 1.54 -3.04
N LEU A 92 -21.32 0.46 -3.54
CA LEU A 92 -20.61 -0.78 -3.85
C LEU A 92 -19.44 -0.56 -4.83
N MET A 93 -19.64 0.24 -5.87
CA MET A 93 -18.58 0.49 -6.86
C MET A 93 -17.45 1.33 -6.28
N THR A 94 -17.77 2.33 -5.47
CA THR A 94 -16.78 3.15 -4.75
C THR A 94 -15.98 2.28 -3.79
N GLY A 95 -16.66 1.43 -3.01
CA GLY A 95 -16.01 0.50 -2.09
C GLY A 95 -15.07 -0.49 -2.77
N LYS A 96 -15.44 -1.02 -3.94
CA LYS A 96 -14.58 -1.92 -4.74
C LYS A 96 -13.30 -1.26 -5.21
N MET A 97 -13.28 0.06 -5.38
CA MET A 97 -12.12 0.82 -5.83
C MET A 97 -11.27 1.35 -4.67
N ALA A 98 -11.82 1.44 -3.47
CA ALA A 98 -11.20 2.13 -2.33
C ALA A 98 -9.78 1.60 -2.02
N ALA A 99 -9.60 0.29 -1.93
CA ALA A 99 -8.30 -0.31 -1.64
C ALA A 99 -7.24 0.02 -2.73
N ASN A 100 -7.64 0.00 -4.00
CA ASN A 100 -6.75 0.37 -5.10
C ASN A 100 -6.39 1.86 -5.05
N ILE A 101 -7.36 2.73 -4.77
CA ILE A 101 -7.12 4.18 -4.65
C ILE A 101 -6.15 4.47 -3.50
N MET A 102 -6.30 3.81 -2.36
CA MET A 102 -5.37 3.94 -1.23
C MET A 102 -3.94 3.55 -1.65
N ASP A 103 -3.78 2.41 -2.31
CA ASP A 103 -2.47 1.91 -2.75
C ASP A 103 -1.79 2.85 -3.75
N TYR A 104 -2.56 3.43 -4.69
CA TYR A 104 -2.07 4.41 -5.66
C TYR A 104 -1.80 5.80 -5.08
N SER A 105 -2.34 6.13 -3.92
CA SER A 105 -2.16 7.45 -3.30
C SER A 105 -0.85 7.58 -2.52
N GLY A 106 -0.17 6.48 -2.25
CA GLY A 106 1.01 6.47 -1.38
C GLY A 106 0.65 6.32 0.10
N LEU A 107 1.54 6.74 1.00
CA LEU A 107 1.40 6.46 2.43
C LEU A 107 1.94 7.62 3.28
N GLY A 108 1.18 8.07 4.26
CA GLY A 108 1.56 9.19 5.11
C GLY A 108 1.86 10.45 4.28
N ASN A 109 3.05 10.99 4.42
CA ASN A 109 3.51 12.16 3.67
C ASN A 109 4.15 11.80 2.31
N PHE A 110 4.31 10.50 2.01
CA PHE A 110 5.05 10.04 0.84
C PHE A 110 4.12 9.67 -0.31
N SER A 111 4.37 10.26 -1.48
CA SER A 111 3.77 9.75 -2.72
C SER A 111 4.24 8.33 -3.01
N VAL A 112 3.59 7.63 -3.95
CA VAL A 112 4.06 6.29 -4.38
C VAL A 112 5.51 6.32 -4.85
N ILE A 113 5.89 7.37 -5.58
CA ILE A 113 7.27 7.53 -6.09
C ILE A 113 8.26 7.74 -4.95
N ASP A 114 7.95 8.62 -3.99
CA ASP A 114 8.80 8.86 -2.83
C ASP A 114 8.90 7.61 -1.95
N LEU A 115 7.79 6.90 -1.77
CA LEU A 115 7.76 5.65 -1.01
C LEU A 115 8.62 4.57 -1.67
N GLN A 116 8.57 4.42 -2.99
CA GLN A 116 9.44 3.51 -3.73
C GLN A 116 10.93 3.83 -3.54
N LYS A 117 11.30 5.12 -3.55
CA LYS A 117 12.67 5.56 -3.29
C LYS A 117 13.10 5.24 -1.85
N LEU A 118 12.24 5.51 -0.88
CA LEU A 118 12.49 5.23 0.54
C LEU A 118 12.66 3.73 0.80
N LEU A 119 11.86 2.92 0.15
CA LEU A 119 11.87 1.46 0.27
C LEU A 119 12.92 0.78 -0.62
N ALA A 120 13.70 1.51 -1.40
CA ALA A 120 14.73 0.93 -2.24
C ALA A 120 15.73 0.10 -1.42
N GLY A 121 15.90 -1.17 -1.77
CA GLY A 121 16.76 -2.11 -1.04
C GLY A 121 16.14 -2.67 0.25
N LYS A 122 14.88 -2.34 0.58
CA LYS A 122 14.12 -2.91 1.67
C LYS A 122 13.20 -4.02 1.19
N GLN A 123 12.97 -4.99 2.07
CA GLN A 123 12.06 -6.11 1.82
C GLN A 123 10.87 -6.00 2.79
N ALA A 124 10.03 -5.00 2.58
CA ALA A 124 8.78 -4.80 3.30
C ALA A 124 7.71 -4.29 2.34
N SER A 125 6.50 -4.82 2.44
CA SER A 125 5.36 -4.41 1.65
C SER A 125 4.05 -4.55 2.41
N THR A 126 3.11 -3.65 2.18
CA THR A 126 1.73 -3.77 2.65
C THR A 126 0.77 -3.39 1.52
N THR A 127 -0.36 -4.06 1.45
CA THR A 127 -1.43 -3.76 0.49
C THR A 127 -2.77 -3.87 1.18
N PRO A 128 -3.61 -2.82 1.14
CA PRO A 128 -4.98 -2.90 1.60
C PRO A 128 -5.80 -3.80 0.66
N TYR A 129 -6.82 -4.45 1.19
CA TYR A 129 -7.77 -5.22 0.39
C TYR A 129 -9.18 -5.16 0.98
N ILE A 130 -10.16 -5.24 0.10
CA ILE A 130 -11.58 -5.43 0.44
C ILE A 130 -12.10 -6.55 -0.46
N ASN A 131 -12.79 -7.51 0.13
CA ASN A 131 -13.48 -8.57 -0.60
C ASN A 131 -14.96 -8.64 -0.16
N SER A 132 -15.67 -9.70 -0.53
CA SER A 132 -17.10 -9.79 -0.24
C SER A 132 -17.45 -9.73 1.24
N LEU A 133 -16.64 -10.33 2.12
CA LEU A 133 -16.95 -10.51 3.54
C LEU A 133 -15.92 -9.94 4.50
N TYR A 134 -14.74 -9.55 4.00
CA TYR A 134 -13.61 -9.10 4.80
C TYR A 134 -12.92 -7.92 4.16
N GLU A 135 -12.35 -7.08 5.00
CA GLU A 135 -11.41 -6.03 4.66
C GLU A 135 -10.16 -6.14 5.51
N GLY A 136 -9.05 -5.56 5.06
CA GLY A 136 -7.83 -5.61 5.84
C GLY A 136 -6.57 -5.25 5.09
N LEU A 137 -5.45 -5.72 5.63
CA LEU A 137 -4.12 -5.54 5.08
C LEU A 137 -3.44 -6.89 4.89
N ARG A 138 -2.65 -7.00 3.86
CA ARG A 138 -1.72 -8.11 3.64
C ARG A 138 -0.35 -7.54 3.34
N GLY A 139 0.68 -8.29 3.67
CA GLY A 139 2.05 -7.84 3.43
C GLY A 139 3.07 -8.91 3.75
N SER A 140 4.32 -8.56 3.54
CA SER A 140 5.45 -9.38 3.94
C SER A 140 6.66 -8.50 4.25
N ALA A 141 7.59 -9.04 5.01
CA ALA A 141 8.89 -8.43 5.26
C ALA A 141 9.98 -9.47 5.45
N SER A 142 11.23 -9.06 5.23
CA SER A 142 12.35 -9.79 5.82
C SER A 142 12.36 -9.60 7.34
N PRO A 143 12.99 -10.49 8.12
CA PRO A 143 13.16 -10.28 9.56
C PRO A 143 13.84 -8.95 9.89
N ASN A 144 14.76 -8.48 9.06
CA ASN A 144 15.47 -7.22 9.25
C ASN A 144 14.60 -5.97 8.98
N ASP A 145 13.56 -6.11 8.17
CA ASP A 145 12.67 -5.02 7.77
C ASP A 145 11.27 -5.14 8.43
N LEU A 146 11.13 -5.96 9.47
CA LEU A 146 9.86 -6.19 10.17
C LEU A 146 9.33 -4.90 10.82
N GLU A 147 10.20 -4.10 11.41
CA GLU A 147 9.82 -2.80 11.96
C GLU A 147 9.23 -1.90 10.89
N LEU A 148 9.85 -1.85 9.72
CA LEU A 148 9.37 -1.06 8.57
C LEU A 148 7.98 -1.51 8.12
N LEU A 149 7.73 -2.82 8.09
CA LEU A 149 6.40 -3.38 7.81
C LEU A 149 5.36 -2.84 8.80
N PHE A 150 5.64 -2.84 10.10
CA PHE A 150 4.72 -2.33 11.11
C PHE A 150 4.54 -0.81 11.06
N GLN A 151 5.58 -0.05 10.71
CA GLN A 151 5.45 1.39 10.43
C GLN A 151 4.48 1.64 9.27
N MET A 152 4.60 0.88 8.17
CA MET A 152 3.68 0.96 7.05
C MET A 152 2.23 0.62 7.45
N ILE A 153 2.04 -0.47 8.21
CA ILE A 153 0.71 -0.86 8.72
C ILE A 153 0.12 0.26 9.59
N HIS A 154 0.90 0.82 10.49
CA HIS A 154 0.45 1.92 11.35
C HIS A 154 -0.04 3.11 10.52
N LEU A 155 0.73 3.51 9.51
CA LEU A 155 0.36 4.62 8.63
C LEU A 155 -0.87 4.32 7.77
N GLN A 156 -1.08 3.08 7.35
CA GLN A 156 -2.31 2.69 6.63
C GLN A 156 -3.58 2.99 7.45
N PHE A 157 -3.51 2.83 8.78
CA PHE A 157 -4.65 3.10 9.66
C PHE A 157 -4.74 4.56 10.14
N THR A 158 -3.61 5.25 10.27
CA THR A 158 -3.56 6.55 10.96
C THR A 158 -3.32 7.74 10.02
N ALA A 159 -2.74 7.50 8.85
CA ALA A 159 -2.33 8.53 7.91
C ALA A 159 -2.49 8.06 6.46
N SER A 160 -3.66 7.53 6.11
CA SER A 160 -3.98 7.21 4.72
C SER A 160 -3.95 8.49 3.89
N ARG A 161 -3.17 8.45 2.81
CA ARG A 161 -2.95 9.61 1.95
C ARG A 161 -4.10 9.76 0.95
N GLN A 162 -4.51 11.03 0.73
CA GLN A 162 -5.39 11.42 -0.37
C GLN A 162 -4.56 12.18 -1.40
N ASP A 163 -4.46 11.65 -2.63
CA ASP A 163 -3.71 12.25 -3.72
C ASP A 163 -4.64 12.44 -4.94
N ALA A 164 -5.03 13.70 -5.18
CA ALA A 164 -5.96 14.04 -6.25
C ALA A 164 -5.38 13.78 -7.66
N GLU A 165 -4.06 13.95 -7.84
CA GLU A 165 -3.40 13.71 -9.13
C GLU A 165 -3.28 12.21 -9.40
N ALA A 166 -2.90 11.42 -8.38
CA ALA A 166 -2.89 9.96 -8.47
C ALA A 166 -4.29 9.41 -8.77
N PHE A 167 -5.32 9.93 -8.10
CA PHE A 167 -6.71 9.58 -8.37
C PHE A 167 -7.13 9.90 -9.81
N ALA A 168 -6.85 11.11 -10.32
CA ALA A 168 -7.19 11.52 -11.67
C ALA A 168 -6.47 10.63 -12.72
N SER A 169 -5.21 10.30 -12.48
CA SER A 169 -4.43 9.40 -13.33
C SER A 169 -5.04 7.99 -13.36
N LEU A 170 -5.39 7.44 -12.20
CA LEU A 170 -6.02 6.14 -12.07
C LEU A 170 -7.38 6.09 -12.80
N MET A 171 -8.21 7.14 -12.63
CA MET A 171 -9.49 7.24 -13.33
C MET A 171 -9.32 7.31 -14.85
N THR A 172 -8.28 7.97 -15.35
CA THR A 172 -7.95 8.01 -16.78
C THR A 172 -7.58 6.62 -17.30
N GLN A 173 -6.78 5.88 -16.55
CA GLN A 173 -6.42 4.50 -16.90
C GLN A 173 -7.65 3.58 -16.95
N PHE A 174 -8.54 3.66 -15.97
CA PHE A 174 -9.77 2.86 -15.96
C PHE A 174 -10.69 3.20 -17.13
N ARG A 175 -10.87 4.47 -17.46
CA ARG A 175 -11.66 4.88 -18.63
C ARG A 175 -11.09 4.30 -19.92
N SER A 176 -9.79 4.41 -20.12
CA SER A 176 -9.12 3.86 -21.31
C SER A 176 -9.25 2.33 -21.39
N GLN A 177 -9.18 1.62 -20.26
CA GLN A 177 -9.40 0.18 -20.23
C GLN A 177 -10.84 -0.20 -20.59
N LEU A 178 -11.83 0.55 -20.09
CA LEU A 178 -13.24 0.32 -20.44
C LEU A 178 -13.55 0.61 -21.92
N GLU A 179 -13.01 1.69 -22.45
CA GLU A 179 -13.13 2.04 -23.86
C GLU A 179 -12.52 0.94 -24.77
N ASN A 180 -11.31 0.48 -24.45
CA ASN A 180 -10.66 -0.60 -25.19
C ASN A 180 -11.45 -1.92 -25.11
N LYS A 181 -12.05 -2.24 -23.95
CA LYS A 181 -12.86 -3.44 -23.77
C LYS A 181 -14.17 -3.38 -24.57
N SER A 182 -14.71 -2.20 -24.81
CA SER A 182 -15.92 -2.02 -25.62
C SER A 182 -15.65 -2.15 -27.12
N LEU A 183 -14.38 -2.11 -27.54
CA LEU A 183 -13.95 -2.22 -28.95
C LEU A 183 -13.48 -3.64 -29.31
N SER A 184 -13.38 -4.55 -28.35
CA SER A 184 -12.99 -5.95 -28.54
C SER A 184 -14.19 -6.88 -28.44
#